data_d7278305422e57fbdd541bcf0496bd91
#
_entry.id   d7278305422e57fbdd541bcf0496bd91
#
_cell.length_a   1.000
_cell.length_b   1.000
_cell.length_c   1.000
_cell.angle_alpha   90.00
_cell.angle_beta   90.00
_cell.angle_gamma   90.00
#
_symmetry.space_group_name_H-M   'P 1'
#
loop_
_entity.id
_entity.type
_entity.pdbx_description
1 polymer ?
#
loop_
_entity_poly.entity_id
_entity_poly.type
_entity_poly.pdbx_seq_one_letter_code
_entity_poly.pdbx_strand_id
1 'polypeptide(L)'
;MKKVIKGKKLDTTTAKMIGIAMIDEDKDIVETLYRTKSGSYFIHNVYRKSTTGKLETGEDIYLISANEAVQWAEKWLTPAEYNRWFGEGVADETVTVTFTLTSKAYNILKKEKELTGDTYGEIISYAIGLIQ
;
A
#
# COMPACT_ATOMS: atom_id res chain seq x y z
N MET A 1 2.82 9.70 9.54
CA MET A 1 3.64 10.23 8.44
C MET A 1 2.86 10.26 7.14
N LYS A 2 3.07 11.27 6.33
CA LYS A 2 2.44 11.43 5.01
C LYS A 2 3.50 11.70 3.97
N LYS A 3 3.31 11.16 2.77
CA LYS A 3 4.18 11.45 1.63
C LYS A 3 3.39 11.32 0.33
N VAL A 4 3.71 12.12 -0.65
CA VAL A 4 3.15 12.00 -1.99
C VAL A 4 4.22 11.42 -2.91
N ILE A 5 3.96 10.26 -3.48
CA ILE A 5 4.89 9.57 -4.39
C ILE A 5 4.12 9.22 -5.66
N LYS A 6 4.60 9.67 -6.81
CA LYS A 6 3.95 9.44 -8.12
C LYS A 6 2.47 9.85 -8.13
N GLY A 7 2.15 10.98 -7.48
CA GLY A 7 0.79 11.47 -7.36
C GLY A 7 -0.10 10.76 -6.35
N LYS A 8 0.41 9.73 -5.67
CA LYS A 8 -0.34 8.98 -4.66
C LYS A 8 -0.06 9.51 -3.26
N LYS A 9 -1.12 9.77 -2.50
CA LYS A 9 -1.02 10.18 -1.10
C LYS A 9 -0.87 8.96 -0.22
N LEU A 10 0.29 8.81 0.41
CA LEU A 10 0.59 7.71 1.30
C LEU A 10 0.58 8.25 2.73
N ASP A 11 -0.42 7.85 3.51
CA ASP A 11 -0.66 8.37 4.86
C ASP A 11 -0.89 7.21 5.83
N THR A 12 0.01 7.07 6.80
CA THR A 12 -0.08 6.01 7.80
C THR A 12 -1.31 6.11 8.71
N THR A 13 -1.93 7.29 8.80
CA THR A 13 -3.13 7.49 9.64
C THR A 13 -4.42 7.06 8.97
N THR A 14 -4.46 7.02 7.65
CA THR A 14 -5.66 6.67 6.87
C THR A 14 -5.57 5.32 6.19
N ALA A 15 -4.36 4.80 5.96
CA ALA A 15 -4.15 3.51 5.36
C ALA A 15 -4.37 2.38 6.37
N LYS A 16 -4.66 1.18 5.86
CA LYS A 16 -4.77 -0.01 6.69
C LYS A 16 -3.41 -0.66 6.88
N MET A 17 -3.04 -0.92 8.12
CA MET A 17 -1.83 -1.65 8.45
C MET A 17 -2.03 -3.14 8.17
N ILE A 18 -1.14 -3.71 7.37
CA ILE A 18 -1.15 -5.14 7.03
C ILE A 18 -0.28 -5.94 7.99
N GLY A 19 0.92 -5.45 8.28
CA GLY A 19 1.82 -6.14 9.18
C GLY A 19 3.08 -5.33 9.47
N ILE A 20 3.81 -5.78 10.48
CA ILE A 20 5.05 -5.15 10.95
C ILE A 20 6.15 -6.20 10.92
N ALA A 21 7.33 -5.81 10.46
CA ALA A 21 8.50 -6.67 10.43
C ALA A 21 9.71 -5.95 11.01
N MET A 22 10.46 -6.65 11.86
CA MET A 22 11.75 -6.20 12.34
C MET A 22 12.83 -6.75 11.41
N ILE A 23 13.37 -5.88 10.55
CA ILE A 23 14.24 -6.30 9.44
C ILE A 23 15.66 -6.55 9.90
N ASP A 24 16.16 -5.74 10.80
CA ASP A 24 17.52 -5.81 11.28
C ASP A 24 17.55 -5.45 12.76
N GLU A 25 17.79 -6.45 13.61
CA GLU A 25 17.84 -6.27 15.07
C GLU A 25 18.99 -5.36 15.50
N ASP A 26 20.13 -5.44 14.81
CA ASP A 26 21.32 -4.65 15.15
C ASP A 26 21.15 -3.17 14.79
N LYS A 27 20.36 -2.86 13.77
CA LYS A 27 20.12 -1.50 13.30
C LYS A 27 18.74 -0.98 13.71
N ASP A 28 17.96 -1.76 14.43
CA ASP A 28 16.61 -1.40 14.83
C ASP A 28 15.78 -0.87 13.65
N ILE A 29 15.76 -1.62 12.55
CA ILE A 29 14.96 -1.28 11.39
C ILE A 29 13.62 -2.00 11.47
N VAL A 30 12.54 -1.23 11.50
CA VAL A 30 11.18 -1.74 11.51
C VAL A 30 10.46 -1.29 10.25
N GLU A 31 9.93 -2.25 9.51
CA GLU A 31 9.08 -1.97 8.35
C GLU A 31 7.63 -2.31 8.66
N THR A 32 6.72 -1.43 8.26
CA THR A 32 5.28 -1.66 8.38
C THR A 32 4.67 -1.55 6.99
N LEU A 33 3.98 -2.60 6.57
CA LEU A 33 3.29 -2.63 5.29
C LEU A 33 1.88 -2.08 5.45
N TYR A 34 1.53 -1.13 4.58
CA TYR A 34 0.21 -0.50 4.54
C TYR A 34 -0.45 -0.67 3.19
N ARG A 35 -1.78 -0.66 3.20
CA ARG A 35 -2.59 -0.58 2.00
C ARG A 35 -3.49 0.65 2.07
N THR A 36 -3.45 1.48 1.05
CA THR A 36 -4.33 2.64 0.94
C THR A 36 -5.76 2.22 0.62
N LYS A 37 -6.70 3.11 0.81
CA LYS A 37 -8.12 2.87 0.46
C LYS A 37 -8.31 2.55 -1.02
N SER A 38 -7.47 3.11 -1.88
CA SER A 38 -7.51 2.86 -3.33
C SER A 38 -6.73 1.62 -3.77
N GLY A 39 -6.14 0.87 -2.83
CA GLY A 39 -5.50 -0.41 -3.13
C GLY A 39 -4.01 -0.33 -3.46
N SER A 40 -3.37 0.80 -3.23
CA SER A 40 -1.91 0.92 -3.36
C SER A 40 -1.22 0.43 -2.10
N TYR A 41 0.00 -0.09 -2.24
CA TYR A 41 0.81 -0.57 -1.13
C TYR A 41 2.00 0.33 -0.89
N PHE A 42 2.34 0.54 0.36
CA PHE A 42 3.56 1.24 0.73
C PHE A 42 4.15 0.68 2.03
N ILE A 43 5.44 0.90 2.19
CA ILE A 43 6.18 0.53 3.40
C ILE A 43 6.56 1.79 4.15
N HIS A 44 6.24 1.84 5.43
CA HIS A 44 6.74 2.82 6.37
C HIS A 44 7.94 2.22 7.09
N ASN A 45 9.10 2.80 6.89
CA ASN A 45 10.35 2.34 7.46
C ASN A 45 10.77 3.29 8.58
N VAL A 46 11.05 2.72 9.74
CA VAL A 46 11.59 3.46 10.89
C VAL A 46 12.93 2.83 11.26
N TYR A 47 13.95 3.62 11.40
CA TYR A 47 15.26 3.11 11.76
C TYR A 47 15.90 3.92 12.88
N ARG A 48 16.72 3.21 13.66
CA ARG A 48 17.60 3.78 14.67
C ARG A 48 19.00 3.28 14.36
N LYS A 49 19.94 4.20 14.20
CA LYS A 49 21.34 3.87 13.92
C LYS A 49 22.24 4.54 14.95
N SER A 50 23.04 3.74 15.65
CA SER A 50 24.05 4.25 16.55
C SER A 50 25.41 4.23 15.85
N THR A 51 25.98 5.41 15.60
CA THR A 51 27.31 5.55 15.04
C THR A 51 28.14 6.48 15.93
N THR A 52 29.29 5.97 16.39
CA THR A 52 30.29 6.73 17.15
C THR A 52 29.73 7.66 18.24
N GLY A 53 28.85 7.10 19.10
CA GLY A 53 28.28 7.83 20.23
C GLY A 53 27.09 8.73 19.88
N LYS A 54 26.66 8.75 18.63
CA LYS A 54 25.45 9.47 18.20
C LYS A 54 24.36 8.50 17.79
N LEU A 55 23.15 8.74 18.29
CA LEU A 55 21.95 8.02 17.88
C LEU A 55 21.30 8.78 16.73
N GLU A 56 21.25 8.19 15.55
CA GLU A 56 20.50 8.70 14.41
C GLU A 56 19.20 7.92 14.29
N THR A 57 18.08 8.65 14.24
CA THR A 57 16.77 8.07 13.98
C THR A 57 16.20 8.68 12.72
N GLY A 58 15.43 7.91 11.97
CA GLY A 58 14.77 8.41 10.77
C GLY A 58 13.56 7.57 10.42
N GLU A 59 12.76 8.11 9.54
CA GLU A 59 11.61 7.39 8.97
C GLU A 59 11.44 7.78 7.51
N ASP A 60 10.90 6.88 6.73
CA ASP A 60 10.56 7.13 5.33
C ASP A 60 9.40 6.25 4.88
N ILE A 61 8.83 6.60 3.76
CA ILE A 61 7.76 5.85 3.11
C ILE A 61 8.20 5.49 1.70
N TYR A 62 7.99 4.22 1.32
CA TYR A 62 8.30 3.71 -0.01
C TYR A 62 7.04 3.16 -0.65
N LEU A 63 6.70 3.66 -1.83
CA LEU A 63 5.66 3.07 -2.66
C LEU A 63 6.19 1.77 -3.26
N ILE A 64 5.43 0.68 -3.11
CA ILE A 64 5.79 -0.62 -3.67
C ILE A 64 4.66 -1.14 -4.56
N SER A 65 5.00 -2.07 -5.45
CA SER A 65 4.03 -2.75 -6.29
C SER A 65 3.27 -3.82 -5.52
N ALA A 66 2.14 -4.29 -6.07
CA ALA A 66 1.39 -5.40 -5.51
C ALA A 66 2.24 -6.68 -5.39
N ASN A 67 3.07 -6.97 -6.39
CA ASN A 67 4.00 -8.10 -6.34
C ASN A 67 5.01 -7.98 -5.21
N GLU A 68 5.59 -6.80 -5.02
CA GLU A 68 6.51 -6.55 -3.91
C GLU A 68 5.82 -6.69 -2.56
N ALA A 69 4.57 -6.26 -2.45
CA ALA A 69 3.77 -6.42 -1.25
C ALA A 69 3.52 -7.90 -0.92
N VAL A 70 3.19 -8.71 -1.93
CA VAL A 70 3.03 -10.16 -1.77
C VAL A 70 4.33 -10.82 -1.32
N GLN A 71 5.45 -10.47 -1.93
CA GLN A 71 6.76 -11.00 -1.56
C GLN A 71 7.13 -10.64 -0.11
N TRP A 72 6.87 -9.40 0.28
CA TRP A 72 7.07 -8.96 1.66
C TRP A 72 6.20 -9.77 2.63
N ALA A 73 4.93 -9.96 2.29
CA ALA A 73 3.99 -10.72 3.10
C ALA A 73 4.39 -12.19 3.23
N GLU A 74 4.85 -12.81 2.16
CA GLU A 74 5.35 -14.20 2.18
C GLU A 74 6.53 -14.36 3.13
N LYS A 75 7.39 -13.36 3.20
CA LYS A 75 8.59 -13.40 4.04
C LYS A 75 8.30 -13.13 5.51
N TRP A 76 7.37 -12.22 5.83
CA TRP A 76 7.23 -11.68 7.17
C TRP A 76 5.92 -12.02 7.88
N LEU A 77 4.84 -12.29 7.16
CA LEU A 77 3.55 -12.60 7.77
C LEU A 77 3.42 -14.08 8.08
N THR A 78 2.60 -14.38 9.09
CA THR A 78 2.15 -15.75 9.32
C THR A 78 1.20 -16.17 8.19
N PRO A 79 1.01 -17.49 7.94
CA PRO A 79 0.04 -17.95 6.95
C PRO A 79 -1.38 -17.39 7.15
N ALA A 80 -1.81 -17.28 8.40
CA ALA A 80 -3.13 -16.73 8.71
C ALA A 80 -3.25 -15.24 8.35
N GLU A 81 -2.23 -14.45 8.66
CA GLU A 81 -2.17 -13.03 8.29
C GLU A 81 -2.08 -12.85 6.78
N TYR A 82 -1.28 -13.67 6.11
CA TYR A 82 -1.18 -13.66 4.65
C TYR A 82 -2.53 -13.91 3.99
N ASN A 83 -3.23 -14.98 4.43
CA ASN A 83 -4.54 -15.33 3.89
C ASN A 83 -5.58 -14.22 4.12
N ARG A 84 -5.51 -13.55 5.25
CA ARG A 84 -6.42 -12.46 5.58
C ARG A 84 -6.35 -11.29 4.58
N TRP A 85 -5.15 -10.98 4.11
CA TRP A 85 -4.91 -9.81 3.26
C TRP A 85 -4.77 -10.13 1.78
N PHE A 86 -4.27 -11.31 1.45
CA PHE A 86 -3.94 -11.72 0.08
C PHE A 86 -4.70 -12.95 -0.41
N GLY A 87 -5.54 -13.53 0.44
CA GLY A 87 -6.26 -14.75 0.12
C GLY A 87 -5.35 -15.98 0.08
N GLU A 88 -5.86 -17.13 -0.35
CA GLU A 88 -5.12 -18.41 -0.37
C GLU A 88 -4.09 -18.49 -1.49
N GLY A 89 -3.21 -17.50 -1.59
CA GLY A 89 -2.18 -17.48 -2.61
C GLY A 89 -2.71 -17.24 -4.02
N VAL A 90 -3.94 -16.81 -4.14
CA VAL A 90 -4.49 -16.37 -5.42
C VAL A 90 -4.00 -14.96 -5.64
N ALA A 91 -3.00 -14.82 -6.49
CA ALA A 91 -2.65 -13.52 -7.02
C ALA A 91 -3.91 -12.90 -7.61
N ASP A 92 -4.08 -11.60 -7.44
CA ASP A 92 -5.19 -10.87 -8.02
C ASP A 92 -5.32 -11.20 -9.51
N GLU A 93 -6.30 -12.05 -9.85
CA GLU A 93 -6.65 -12.23 -11.23
C GLU A 93 -7.27 -10.94 -11.73
N THR A 94 -6.53 -10.22 -12.55
CA THR A 94 -7.08 -9.05 -13.21
C THR A 94 -7.87 -9.49 -14.42
N VAL A 95 -9.13 -9.11 -14.47
CA VAL A 95 -9.99 -9.31 -15.63
C VAL A 95 -10.16 -7.96 -16.31
N THR A 96 -9.85 -7.90 -17.59
CA THR A 96 -10.07 -6.67 -18.36
C THR A 96 -11.55 -6.56 -18.72
N VAL A 97 -12.16 -5.46 -18.30
CA VAL A 97 -13.57 -5.18 -18.57
C VAL A 97 -13.67 -3.87 -19.34
N THR A 98 -14.48 -3.86 -20.39
CA THR A 98 -14.80 -2.67 -21.14
C THR A 98 -16.26 -2.29 -20.92
N PHE A 99 -16.50 -1.04 -20.55
CA PHE A 99 -17.87 -0.54 -20.34
C PHE A 99 -17.97 0.92 -20.75
N THR A 100 -19.20 1.35 -21.02
CA THR A 100 -19.50 2.73 -21.41
C THR A 100 -19.95 3.52 -20.19
N LEU A 101 -19.36 4.67 -19.95
CA LEU A 101 -19.74 5.59 -18.88
C LEU A 101 -20.46 6.79 -19.46
N THR A 102 -21.39 7.35 -18.67
CA THR A 102 -21.91 8.69 -18.98
C THR A 102 -20.82 9.72 -18.85
N SER A 103 -20.92 10.85 -19.53
CA SER A 103 -19.96 11.94 -19.43
C SER A 103 -19.79 12.41 -17.97
N LYS A 104 -20.88 12.45 -17.23
CA LYS A 104 -20.86 12.82 -15.80
C LYS A 104 -20.04 11.84 -14.96
N ALA A 105 -20.29 10.53 -15.14
CA ALA A 105 -19.54 9.51 -14.43
C ALA A 105 -18.06 9.50 -14.81
N TYR A 106 -17.74 9.68 -16.07
CA TYR A 106 -16.36 9.77 -16.54
C TYR A 106 -15.64 10.98 -15.93
N ASN A 107 -16.29 12.14 -15.87
CA ASN A 107 -15.69 13.35 -15.29
C ASN A 107 -15.41 13.19 -13.80
N ILE A 108 -16.31 12.52 -13.06
CA ILE A 108 -16.10 12.20 -11.65
C ILE A 108 -14.90 11.27 -11.48
N LEU A 109 -14.82 10.24 -12.30
CA LEU A 109 -13.72 9.27 -12.28
C LEU A 109 -12.38 9.92 -12.60
N LYS A 110 -12.35 10.79 -13.61
CA LYS A 110 -11.16 11.54 -14.03
C LYS A 110 -10.66 12.46 -12.92
N LYS A 111 -11.59 13.14 -12.24
CA LYS A 111 -11.26 14.03 -11.12
C LYS A 111 -10.69 13.25 -9.95
N GLU A 112 -11.27 12.10 -9.64
CA GLU A 112 -10.77 11.21 -8.59
C GLU A 112 -9.36 10.72 -8.91
N LYS A 113 -9.09 10.34 -10.14
CA LYS A 113 -7.75 9.96 -10.60
C LYS A 113 -6.73 11.08 -10.39
N GLU A 114 -7.09 12.32 -10.69
CA GLU A 114 -6.21 13.47 -10.48
C GLU A 114 -5.92 13.71 -9.00
N LEU A 115 -6.90 13.48 -8.13
CA LEU A 115 -6.76 13.67 -6.69
C LEU A 115 -5.96 12.57 -6.00
N THR A 116 -6.13 11.32 -6.41
CA THR A 116 -5.52 10.15 -5.74
C THR A 116 -4.27 9.65 -6.43
N GLY A 117 -4.11 9.92 -7.72
CA GLY A 117 -3.04 9.35 -8.55
C GLY A 117 -3.22 7.87 -8.86
N ASP A 118 -4.35 7.28 -8.49
CA ASP A 118 -4.66 5.89 -8.77
C ASP A 118 -5.12 5.69 -10.22
N THR A 119 -5.01 4.45 -10.72
CA THR A 119 -5.56 4.11 -12.03
C THR A 119 -7.09 4.04 -11.97
N TYR A 120 -7.74 4.14 -13.12
CA TYR A 120 -9.20 3.97 -13.17
C TYR A 120 -9.64 2.61 -12.63
N GLY A 121 -8.90 1.55 -12.95
CA GLY A 121 -9.19 0.20 -12.43
C GLY A 121 -9.10 0.13 -10.91
N GLU A 122 -8.10 0.74 -10.31
CA GLU A 122 -7.94 0.80 -8.85
C GLU A 122 -9.10 1.55 -8.18
N ILE A 123 -9.51 2.68 -8.74
CA ILE A 123 -10.63 3.48 -8.21
C ILE A 123 -11.94 2.69 -8.29
N ILE A 124 -12.19 2.06 -9.41
CA ILE A 124 -13.40 1.25 -9.62
C ILE A 124 -13.42 0.03 -8.70
N SER A 125 -12.30 -0.65 -8.57
CA SER A 125 -12.18 -1.82 -7.67
C SER A 125 -12.44 -1.45 -6.23
N TYR A 126 -11.94 -0.32 -5.78
CA TYR A 126 -12.20 0.20 -4.45
C TYR A 126 -13.69 0.51 -4.24
N ALA A 127 -14.32 1.19 -5.19
CA ALA A 127 -15.73 1.56 -5.12
C ALA A 127 -16.63 0.31 -5.05
N ILE A 128 -16.32 -0.71 -5.83
CA ILE A 128 -17.04 -2.00 -5.81
C ILE A 128 -16.87 -2.68 -4.45
N GLY A 129 -15.67 -2.65 -3.88
CA GLY A 129 -15.41 -3.20 -2.55
C GLY A 129 -16.26 -2.58 -1.44
N LEU A 130 -16.67 -1.33 -1.59
CA LEU A 130 -17.53 -0.65 -0.62
C LEU A 130 -19.00 -1.14 -0.65
N ILE A 131 -19.40 -1.78 -1.73
CA ILE A 131 -20.81 -2.24 -1.92
C ILE A 131 -21.04 -3.59 -1.23
N GLN A 132 -19.99 -4.32 -0.95
CA GLN A 132 -20.06 -5.66 -0.34
C GLN A 132 -20.19 -5.60 1.17
#